data_f28916ebcab564367891a1b2addb0c36
#
_entry.id   f28916ebcab564367891a1b2addb0c36
#
_cell.length_a   1.000
_cell.length_b   1.000
_cell.length_c   1.000
_cell.angle_alpha   90.00
_cell.angle_beta   90.00
_cell.angle_gamma   90.00
#
_symmetry.space_group_name_H-M   'P 1'
#
loop_
_entity.id
_entity.type
_entity.pdbx_description
1 polymer ?
#
loop_
_entity_poly.entity_id
_entity_poly.type
_entity_poly.pdbx_seq_one_letter_code
_entity_poly.pdbx_strand_id
1 'polypeptide(L)'
;PPPDRHTLDLDSLAFPDGARTMTNKRCDLPPGSFRAQHKGYEEVHVPALAPPAMDDGEALKKIDDLPEWARPAFKGMATLNRVQSRVCDAALFGTSNLLLCAPTGAGKTNVAMLTILQQVGLHRRPDGSVDGSAFKCVYIAPMKALVAEQTANLAKRLAPYGLTVRELTGDSNLTRAELDAASVVVATPEKWDIVTRRAGGDRA
;
A
#
# COMPACT_ATOMS: atom_id res chain seq x y z
N PRO A 1 12.54 5.12 -40.13
CA PRO A 1 11.32 5.74 -39.68
C PRO A 1 11.20 5.55 -38.18
N PRO A 2 10.90 6.61 -37.40
CA PRO A 2 10.68 6.46 -35.96
C PRO A 2 9.44 5.60 -35.75
N PRO A 3 9.40 4.78 -34.64
CA PRO A 3 8.23 3.98 -34.35
C PRO A 3 7.02 4.89 -34.15
N ASP A 4 5.90 4.52 -34.76
CA ASP A 4 4.61 5.17 -34.60
C ASP A 4 4.33 5.38 -33.10
N ARG A 5 4.34 6.63 -32.70
CA ARG A 5 3.78 7.01 -31.42
C ARG A 5 2.26 6.86 -31.55
N HIS A 6 1.74 5.73 -31.11
CA HIS A 6 0.30 5.61 -30.87
C HIS A 6 -0.07 6.70 -29.86
N THR A 7 -0.55 7.82 -30.35
CA THR A 7 -1.27 8.80 -29.54
C THR A 7 -2.47 8.04 -28.97
N LEU A 8 -2.49 7.87 -27.67
CA LEU A 8 -3.67 7.35 -26.97
C LEU A 8 -4.81 8.33 -27.24
N ASP A 9 -5.76 7.90 -28.07
CA ASP A 9 -7.00 8.62 -28.25
C ASP A 9 -7.82 8.48 -26.97
N LEU A 10 -7.90 9.59 -26.20
CA LEU A 10 -8.65 9.63 -24.95
C LEU A 10 -10.15 9.38 -25.16
N ASP A 11 -10.67 9.66 -26.35
CA ASP A 11 -12.06 9.36 -26.70
C ASP A 11 -12.28 7.86 -26.96
N SER A 12 -11.25 7.13 -27.39
CA SER A 12 -11.29 5.67 -27.54
C SER A 12 -11.10 4.94 -26.18
N LEU A 13 -10.52 5.62 -25.18
CA LEU A 13 -10.45 5.16 -23.80
C LEU A 13 -11.71 5.51 -23.00
N ALA A 14 -12.53 6.44 -23.51
CA ALA A 14 -13.85 6.70 -22.99
C ALA A 14 -14.75 5.51 -23.33
N PHE A 15 -14.69 4.50 -22.48
CA PHE A 15 -15.63 3.39 -22.34
C PHE A 15 -16.31 3.00 -23.65
N PRO A 16 -15.85 1.98 -24.39
CA PRO A 16 -16.61 1.42 -25.47
C PRO A 16 -18.00 1.09 -24.90
N ASP A 17 -19.05 1.55 -25.59
CA ASP A 17 -20.47 1.36 -25.24
C ASP A 17 -21.07 2.31 -24.18
N GLY A 18 -20.59 3.55 -24.05
CA GLY A 18 -21.32 4.60 -23.36
C GLY A 18 -21.56 4.31 -21.87
N ALA A 19 -20.62 3.63 -21.21
CA ALA A 19 -20.61 3.47 -19.77
C ALA A 19 -20.63 4.85 -19.13
N ARG A 20 -21.80 5.27 -18.68
CA ARG A 20 -22.07 6.59 -18.12
C ARG A 20 -21.77 6.53 -16.64
N THR A 21 -21.23 7.60 -16.10
CA THR A 21 -20.98 7.71 -14.66
C THR A 21 -22.29 7.49 -13.89
N MET A 22 -22.21 6.87 -12.72
CA MET A 22 -23.41 6.57 -11.90
C MET A 22 -24.21 7.81 -11.48
N THR A 23 -23.66 9.00 -11.66
CA THR A 23 -24.34 10.29 -11.44
C THR A 23 -25.25 10.71 -12.59
N ASN A 24 -25.20 10.04 -13.75
CA ASN A 24 -26.05 10.35 -14.88
C ASN A 24 -27.33 9.51 -14.80
N LYS A 25 -28.50 10.15 -14.84
CA LYS A 25 -29.83 9.48 -14.86
C LYS A 25 -30.03 8.45 -15.98
N ARG A 26 -29.17 8.48 -17.01
CA ARG A 26 -29.18 7.57 -18.15
C ARG A 26 -28.12 6.45 -18.05
N CYS A 27 -27.48 6.32 -16.87
CA CYS A 27 -26.51 5.25 -16.65
C CYS A 27 -27.23 3.89 -16.63
N ASP A 28 -26.79 2.96 -17.47
CA ASP A 28 -27.22 1.58 -17.41
C ASP A 28 -26.54 0.92 -16.21
N LEU A 29 -27.35 0.40 -15.30
CA LEU A 29 -26.86 -0.25 -14.10
C LEU A 29 -26.62 -1.73 -14.36
N PRO A 30 -25.67 -2.35 -13.66
CA PRO A 30 -25.43 -3.79 -13.73
C PRO A 30 -26.70 -4.60 -13.42
N PRO A 31 -26.83 -5.83 -13.94
CA PRO A 31 -27.97 -6.71 -13.60
C PRO A 31 -28.15 -6.87 -12.09
N GLY A 32 -29.38 -6.85 -11.61
CA GLY A 32 -29.71 -6.94 -10.20
C GLY A 32 -29.66 -5.62 -9.44
N SER A 33 -29.30 -4.52 -10.13
CA SER A 33 -29.39 -3.18 -9.54
C SER A 33 -30.83 -2.67 -9.51
N PHE A 34 -31.15 -1.83 -8.52
CA PHE A 34 -32.45 -1.14 -8.46
C PHE A 34 -32.29 0.28 -7.94
N ARG A 35 -33.29 1.10 -8.23
CA ARG A 35 -33.41 2.48 -7.74
C ARG A 35 -34.61 2.59 -6.84
N ALA A 36 -34.46 3.27 -5.71
CA ALA A 36 -35.55 3.61 -4.80
C ALA A 36 -35.62 5.14 -4.62
N GLN A 37 -36.78 5.71 -4.89
CA GLN A 37 -36.99 7.16 -4.74
C GLN A 37 -37.50 7.45 -3.33
N HIS A 38 -36.79 8.29 -2.61
CA HIS A 38 -37.18 8.76 -1.28
C HIS A 38 -37.45 10.27 -1.29
N LYS A 39 -38.04 10.78 -0.20
CA LYS A 39 -38.23 12.21 -0.05
C LYS A 39 -36.88 12.92 0.16
N GLY A 40 -36.42 13.60 -0.90
CA GLY A 40 -35.19 14.40 -0.87
C GLY A 40 -33.92 13.70 -1.38
N TYR A 41 -33.96 12.40 -1.67
CA TYR A 41 -32.83 11.68 -2.28
C TYR A 41 -33.28 10.46 -3.10
N GLU A 42 -32.43 10.03 -4.00
CA GLU A 42 -32.55 8.75 -4.72
C GLU A 42 -31.48 7.79 -4.22
N GLU A 43 -31.89 6.59 -3.88
CA GLU A 43 -31.00 5.50 -3.53
C GLU A 43 -30.78 4.61 -4.76
N VAL A 44 -29.51 4.35 -5.11
CA VAL A 44 -29.15 3.42 -6.18
C VAL A 44 -28.42 2.25 -5.56
N HIS A 45 -29.06 1.09 -5.57
CA HIS A 45 -28.48 -0.15 -5.10
C HIS A 45 -27.79 -0.87 -6.27
N VAL A 46 -26.49 -1.08 -6.15
CA VAL A 46 -25.68 -1.86 -7.11
C VAL A 46 -25.13 -3.07 -6.36
N PRO A 47 -25.49 -4.31 -6.75
CA PRO A 47 -24.98 -5.49 -6.07
C PRO A 47 -23.46 -5.61 -6.27
N ALA A 48 -22.76 -6.09 -5.25
CA ALA A 48 -21.34 -6.38 -5.35
C ALA A 48 -21.08 -7.44 -6.44
N LEU A 49 -20.03 -7.24 -7.22
CA LEU A 49 -19.56 -8.25 -8.15
C LEU A 49 -19.10 -9.49 -7.36
N ALA A 50 -19.49 -10.66 -7.84
CA ALA A 50 -18.95 -11.91 -7.29
C ALA A 50 -17.43 -11.93 -7.48
N PRO A 51 -16.65 -12.25 -6.42
CA PRO A 51 -15.22 -12.39 -6.59
C PRO A 51 -14.93 -13.50 -7.63
N PRO A 52 -13.93 -13.31 -8.51
CA PRO A 52 -13.56 -14.34 -9.47
C PRO A 52 -13.15 -15.62 -8.73
N ALA A 53 -13.49 -16.77 -9.32
CA ALA A 53 -13.09 -18.08 -8.77
C ALA A 53 -11.57 -18.13 -8.57
N MET A 54 -11.15 -18.92 -7.58
CA MET A 54 -9.73 -19.21 -7.39
C MET A 54 -9.23 -20.05 -8.57
N ASP A 55 -8.00 -19.79 -9.02
CA ASP A 55 -7.38 -20.61 -10.04
C ASP A 55 -7.07 -22.02 -9.48
N ASP A 56 -7.03 -23.03 -10.36
CA ASP A 56 -6.69 -24.39 -9.93
C ASP A 56 -5.32 -24.42 -9.24
N GLY A 57 -5.29 -24.94 -8.01
CA GLY A 57 -4.08 -24.99 -7.19
C GLY A 57 -3.73 -23.68 -6.46
N GLU A 58 -4.49 -22.62 -6.65
CA GLU A 58 -4.29 -21.37 -5.91
C GLU A 58 -4.80 -21.52 -4.46
N ALA A 59 -3.96 -21.23 -3.48
CA ALA A 59 -4.31 -21.25 -2.06
C ALA A 59 -3.92 -19.93 -1.39
N LEU A 60 -4.73 -19.50 -0.41
CA LEU A 60 -4.38 -18.36 0.43
C LEU A 60 -3.24 -18.73 1.38
N LYS A 61 -2.21 -17.90 1.43
CA LYS A 61 -1.08 -18.06 2.35
C LYS A 61 -1.56 -17.85 3.78
N LYS A 62 -1.40 -18.85 4.64
CA LYS A 62 -1.70 -18.72 6.07
C LYS A 62 -0.63 -17.91 6.76
N ILE A 63 -0.99 -17.13 7.78
CA ILE A 63 0.00 -16.39 8.58
C ILE A 63 0.95 -17.37 9.29
N ASP A 64 0.47 -18.55 9.67
CA ASP A 64 1.29 -19.60 10.29
C ASP A 64 2.33 -20.22 9.33
N ASP A 65 2.16 -20.06 8.03
CA ASP A 65 3.14 -20.49 7.02
C ASP A 65 4.27 -19.47 6.82
N LEU A 66 4.12 -18.25 7.36
CA LEU A 66 5.18 -17.25 7.37
C LEU A 66 6.25 -17.62 8.39
N PRO A 67 7.50 -17.16 8.21
CA PRO A 67 8.54 -17.30 9.22
C PRO A 67 8.05 -16.74 10.57
N GLU A 68 8.40 -17.40 11.67
CA GLU A 68 7.93 -17.00 13.02
C GLU A 68 8.18 -15.51 13.31
N TRP A 69 9.31 -15.00 12.88
CA TRP A 69 9.67 -13.61 13.08
C TRP A 69 8.78 -12.62 12.30
N ALA A 70 8.13 -13.03 11.22
CA ALA A 70 7.26 -12.16 10.42
C ALA A 70 5.81 -12.11 10.94
N ARG A 71 5.36 -13.15 11.66
CA ARG A 71 3.97 -13.32 12.11
C ARG A 71 3.47 -12.20 13.03
N PRO A 72 4.26 -11.64 13.96
CA PRO A 72 3.78 -10.60 14.89
C PRO A 72 3.18 -9.38 14.19
N ALA A 73 3.69 -9.00 13.02
CA ALA A 73 3.16 -7.88 12.24
C ALA A 73 1.75 -8.13 11.67
N PHE A 74 1.29 -9.38 11.62
CA PHE A 74 -0.03 -9.80 11.12
C PHE A 74 -0.94 -10.33 12.23
N LYS A 75 -0.69 -9.93 13.49
CA LYS A 75 -1.49 -10.36 14.63
C LYS A 75 -2.97 -10.09 14.39
N GLY A 76 -3.80 -11.12 14.58
CA GLY A 76 -5.25 -11.09 14.37
C GLY A 76 -5.71 -11.44 12.96
N MET A 77 -4.79 -11.76 12.04
CA MET A 77 -5.09 -12.28 10.72
C MET A 77 -4.82 -13.81 10.68
N ALA A 78 -5.69 -14.56 10.04
CA ALA A 78 -5.49 -16.00 9.82
C ALA A 78 -4.75 -16.25 8.49
N THR A 79 -5.12 -15.51 7.44
CA THR A 79 -4.58 -15.68 6.09
C THR A 79 -4.32 -14.32 5.43
N LEU A 80 -3.41 -14.31 4.49
CA LEU A 80 -3.30 -13.23 3.50
C LEU A 80 -4.42 -13.39 2.47
N ASN A 81 -4.91 -12.29 1.90
CA ASN A 81 -5.86 -12.37 0.81
C ASN A 81 -5.19 -12.83 -0.50
N ARG A 82 -5.97 -13.02 -1.57
CA ARG A 82 -5.49 -13.53 -2.87
C ARG A 82 -4.35 -12.70 -3.44
N VAL A 83 -4.48 -11.38 -3.47
CA VAL A 83 -3.46 -10.47 -3.98
C VAL A 83 -2.17 -10.55 -3.15
N GLN A 84 -2.32 -10.49 -1.84
CA GLN A 84 -1.20 -10.57 -0.90
C GLN A 84 -0.49 -11.93 -0.97
N SER A 85 -1.26 -13.02 -1.08
CA SER A 85 -0.72 -14.39 -1.18
C SER A 85 0.13 -14.57 -2.44
N ARG A 86 -0.32 -14.05 -3.59
CA ARG A 86 0.41 -14.13 -4.86
C ARG A 86 1.75 -13.43 -4.84
N VAL A 87 1.86 -12.31 -4.13
CA VAL A 87 3.09 -11.50 -4.10
C VAL A 87 3.91 -11.71 -2.83
N CYS A 88 3.45 -12.54 -1.90
CA CYS A 88 4.05 -12.71 -0.58
C CYS A 88 5.53 -13.04 -0.65
N ASP A 89 5.90 -14.05 -1.42
CA ASP A 89 7.28 -14.53 -1.47
C ASP A 89 8.20 -13.50 -2.17
N ALA A 90 7.71 -12.85 -3.23
CA ALA A 90 8.44 -11.77 -3.89
C ALA A 90 8.63 -10.55 -2.97
N ALA A 91 7.63 -10.20 -2.16
CA ALA A 91 7.67 -9.05 -1.26
C ALA A 91 8.49 -9.32 0.01
N LEU A 92 8.44 -10.54 0.56
CA LEU A 92 9.09 -10.89 1.82
C LEU A 92 10.54 -11.36 1.65
N PHE A 93 10.86 -12.00 0.53
CA PHE A 93 12.18 -12.60 0.30
C PHE A 93 12.88 -12.06 -0.95
N GLY A 94 12.14 -11.42 -1.86
CA GLY A 94 12.72 -10.90 -3.10
C GLY A 94 13.43 -9.57 -2.90
N THR A 95 14.40 -9.27 -3.78
CA THR A 95 15.15 -8.00 -3.80
C THR A 95 14.81 -7.12 -4.99
N SER A 96 13.95 -7.60 -5.89
CA SER A 96 13.54 -6.87 -7.09
C SER A 96 12.48 -5.81 -6.78
N ASN A 97 12.44 -4.77 -7.62
CA ASN A 97 11.35 -3.80 -7.57
C ASN A 97 10.01 -4.48 -7.84
N LEU A 98 8.97 -4.08 -7.11
CA LEU A 98 7.64 -4.65 -7.19
C LEU A 98 6.64 -3.56 -7.58
N LEU A 99 5.90 -3.79 -8.66
CA LEU A 99 4.75 -2.97 -9.05
C LEU A 99 3.47 -3.75 -8.76
N LEU A 100 2.63 -3.22 -7.85
CA LEU A 100 1.36 -3.80 -7.49
C LEU A 100 0.21 -2.89 -7.92
N CYS A 101 -0.50 -3.28 -8.99
CA CYS A 101 -1.71 -2.62 -9.46
C CYS A 101 -2.93 -3.36 -8.92
N ALA A 102 -3.64 -2.74 -7.98
CA ALA A 102 -4.81 -3.30 -7.34
C ALA A 102 -5.76 -2.17 -6.89
N PRO A 103 -7.09 -2.39 -6.90
CA PRO A 103 -8.06 -1.38 -6.50
C PRO A 103 -7.90 -0.97 -5.02
N THR A 104 -8.55 0.13 -4.65
CA THR A 104 -8.65 0.55 -3.24
C THR A 104 -9.34 -0.55 -2.44
N GLY A 105 -8.86 -0.81 -1.23
CA GLY A 105 -9.37 -1.90 -0.39
C GLY A 105 -8.77 -3.29 -0.65
N ALA A 106 -7.99 -3.49 -1.71
CA ALA A 106 -7.33 -4.77 -2.00
C ALA A 106 -6.23 -5.19 -1.00
N GLY A 107 -5.96 -4.38 0.02
CA GLY A 107 -4.99 -4.69 1.07
C GLY A 107 -3.53 -4.45 0.68
N LYS A 108 -3.25 -3.47 -0.21
CA LYS A 108 -1.89 -3.08 -0.63
C LYS A 108 -0.96 -2.74 0.53
N THR A 109 -1.48 -2.18 1.62
CA THR A 109 -0.72 -1.85 2.84
C THR A 109 -0.06 -3.08 3.47
N ASN A 110 -0.70 -4.26 3.40
CA ASN A 110 -0.10 -5.50 3.89
C ASN A 110 1.06 -5.96 2.99
N VAL A 111 1.02 -5.67 1.70
CA VAL A 111 2.16 -5.96 0.81
C VAL A 111 3.33 -5.02 1.14
N ALA A 112 3.07 -3.73 1.39
CA ALA A 112 4.10 -2.81 1.89
C ALA A 112 4.68 -3.28 3.24
N MET A 113 3.86 -3.84 4.13
CA MET A 113 4.35 -4.45 5.38
C MET A 113 5.28 -5.63 5.11
N LEU A 114 4.97 -6.51 4.15
CA LEU A 114 5.86 -7.62 3.77
C LEU A 114 7.23 -7.11 3.28
N THR A 115 7.27 -6.02 2.51
CA THR A 115 8.56 -5.44 2.06
C THR A 115 9.36 -4.79 3.20
N ILE A 116 8.69 -4.21 4.20
CA ILE A 116 9.37 -3.73 5.42
C ILE A 116 9.91 -4.93 6.22
N LEU A 117 9.12 -5.98 6.34
CA LEU A 117 9.54 -7.21 7.04
C LEU A 117 10.71 -7.91 6.33
N GLN A 118 10.86 -7.78 5.02
CA GLN A 118 12.07 -8.22 4.33
C GLN A 118 13.32 -7.58 4.94
N GLN A 119 13.31 -6.27 5.19
CA GLN A 119 14.42 -5.58 5.84
C GLN A 119 14.62 -6.05 7.28
N VAL A 120 13.53 -6.28 8.00
CA VAL A 120 13.57 -6.90 9.33
C VAL A 120 14.28 -8.25 9.27
N GLY A 121 13.89 -9.11 8.34
CA GLY A 121 14.51 -10.44 8.16
C GLY A 121 16.00 -10.38 7.86
N LEU A 122 16.42 -9.45 7.00
CA LEU A 122 17.82 -9.28 6.59
C LEU A 122 18.73 -8.73 7.72
N HIS A 123 18.15 -7.98 8.68
CA HIS A 123 18.89 -7.30 9.74
C HIS A 123 18.61 -7.89 11.13
N ARG A 124 18.17 -9.15 11.19
CA ARG A 124 18.02 -9.88 12.45
C ARG A 124 19.39 -10.34 12.97
N ARG A 125 19.56 -10.17 14.28
CA ARG A 125 20.72 -10.69 14.99
C ARG A 125 20.49 -12.13 15.46
N PRO A 126 21.55 -12.87 15.83
CA PRO A 126 21.41 -14.24 16.34
C PRO A 126 20.53 -14.37 17.59
N ASP A 127 20.45 -13.32 18.42
CA ASP A 127 19.60 -13.25 19.62
C ASP A 127 18.13 -12.98 19.32
N GLY A 128 17.77 -12.84 18.03
CA GLY A 128 16.41 -12.55 17.57
C GLY A 128 16.05 -11.07 17.54
N SER A 129 16.87 -10.18 18.08
CA SER A 129 16.68 -8.72 17.96
C SER A 129 16.88 -8.25 16.52
N VAL A 130 16.41 -7.03 16.22
CA VAL A 130 16.54 -6.41 14.89
C VAL A 130 17.44 -5.19 14.99
N ASP A 131 18.41 -5.07 14.11
CA ASP A 131 19.21 -3.86 13.98
C ASP A 131 18.46 -2.79 13.18
N GLY A 132 17.60 -2.03 13.84
CA GLY A 132 16.81 -0.97 13.22
C GLY A 132 17.63 0.23 12.72
N SER A 133 18.93 0.31 13.06
CA SER A 133 19.84 1.34 12.56
C SER A 133 20.52 0.98 11.25
N ALA A 134 20.53 -0.31 10.90
CA ALA A 134 21.21 -0.83 9.71
C ALA A 134 20.42 -0.57 8.40
N PHE A 135 19.17 -0.18 8.49
CA PHE A 135 18.33 0.10 7.31
C PHE A 135 17.37 1.28 7.56
N LYS A 136 16.83 1.81 6.49
CA LYS A 136 15.78 2.82 6.53
C LYS A 136 14.73 2.51 5.46
N CYS A 137 13.50 2.34 5.90
CA CYS A 137 12.34 2.23 5.01
C CYS A 137 11.64 3.58 4.90
N VAL A 138 11.26 3.96 3.68
CA VAL A 138 10.49 5.18 3.44
C VAL A 138 9.16 4.79 2.82
N TYR A 139 8.08 5.14 3.51
CA TYR A 139 6.71 4.95 3.03
C TYR A 139 6.15 6.29 2.57
N ILE A 140 5.87 6.42 1.29
CA ILE A 140 5.31 7.65 0.72
C ILE A 140 3.80 7.52 0.61
N ALA A 141 3.06 8.45 1.24
CA ALA A 141 1.61 8.57 1.14
C ALA A 141 1.21 9.95 0.59
N PRO A 142 0.17 10.02 -0.26
CA PRO A 142 -0.13 11.24 -1.02
C PRO A 142 -0.74 12.37 -0.19
N MET A 143 -1.22 12.11 1.02
CA MET A 143 -1.90 13.10 1.86
C MET A 143 -1.48 12.99 3.33
N LYS A 144 -1.43 14.12 4.04
CA LYS A 144 -1.07 14.20 5.47
C LYS A 144 -1.92 13.27 6.35
N ALA A 145 -3.24 13.22 6.11
CA ALA A 145 -4.13 12.33 6.88
C ALA A 145 -3.75 10.86 6.73
N LEU A 146 -3.38 10.41 5.51
CA LEU A 146 -2.90 9.06 5.26
C LEU A 146 -1.52 8.81 5.88
N VAL A 147 -0.64 9.82 5.91
CA VAL A 147 0.67 9.71 6.58
C VAL A 147 0.45 9.45 8.07
N ALA A 148 -0.40 10.21 8.75
CA ALA A 148 -0.69 10.03 10.17
C ALA A 148 -1.30 8.64 10.46
N GLU A 149 -2.29 8.21 9.66
CA GLU A 149 -2.92 6.89 9.77
C GLU A 149 -1.90 5.77 9.59
N GLN A 150 -1.09 5.83 8.53
CA GLN A 150 -0.10 4.80 8.24
C GLN A 150 1.03 4.80 9.28
N THR A 151 1.45 5.96 9.79
CA THR A 151 2.42 6.04 10.88
C THR A 151 1.94 5.29 12.12
N ALA A 152 0.69 5.54 12.54
CA ALA A 152 0.09 4.85 13.69
C ALA A 152 -0.04 3.33 13.45
N ASN A 153 -0.48 2.93 12.26
CA ASN A 153 -0.62 1.51 11.88
C ASN A 153 0.75 0.81 11.88
N LEU A 154 1.74 1.37 11.20
CA LEU A 154 3.08 0.79 11.11
C LEU A 154 3.76 0.76 12.48
N ALA A 155 3.66 1.83 13.29
CA ALA A 155 4.24 1.88 14.63
C ALA A 155 3.69 0.75 15.52
N LYS A 156 2.37 0.53 15.52
CA LYS A 156 1.73 -0.56 16.26
C LYS A 156 2.21 -1.94 15.82
N ARG A 157 2.31 -2.17 14.52
CA ARG A 157 2.65 -3.48 13.95
C ARG A 157 4.14 -3.79 14.02
N LEU A 158 4.99 -2.77 14.03
CA LEU A 158 6.44 -2.89 14.10
C LEU A 158 7.00 -2.76 15.53
N ALA A 159 6.16 -2.43 16.52
CA ALA A 159 6.55 -2.40 17.93
C ALA A 159 7.21 -3.70 18.43
N PRO A 160 6.74 -4.91 18.06
CA PRO A 160 7.40 -6.16 18.48
C PRO A 160 8.85 -6.30 18.04
N TYR A 161 9.28 -5.56 17.02
CA TYR A 161 10.64 -5.57 16.49
C TYR A 161 11.54 -4.47 17.07
N GLY A 162 11.02 -3.62 17.95
CA GLY A 162 11.75 -2.48 18.51
C GLY A 162 12.04 -1.36 17.49
N LEU A 163 11.34 -1.34 16.35
CA LEU A 163 11.55 -0.38 15.28
C LEU A 163 10.86 0.95 15.55
N THR A 164 11.57 2.04 15.29
CA THR A 164 11.04 3.40 15.42
C THR A 164 10.41 3.86 14.10
N VAL A 165 9.13 4.24 14.15
CA VAL A 165 8.40 4.81 13.02
C VAL A 165 8.17 6.29 13.28
N ARG A 166 8.47 7.16 12.30
CA ARG A 166 8.31 8.61 12.40
C ARG A 166 7.53 9.16 11.21
N GLU A 167 6.72 10.17 11.49
CA GLU A 167 6.00 10.95 10.50
C GLU A 167 6.87 12.11 9.98
N LEU A 168 6.87 12.34 8.67
CA LEU A 168 7.57 13.43 8.02
C LEU A 168 6.62 14.17 7.06
N THR A 169 5.97 15.22 7.57
CA THR A 169 5.04 16.07 6.82
C THR A 169 5.48 17.54 6.89
N GLY A 170 4.75 18.43 6.21
CA GLY A 170 5.00 19.88 6.30
C GLY A 170 4.97 20.43 7.71
N ASP A 171 4.15 19.82 8.57
CA ASP A 171 3.93 20.27 9.96
C ASP A 171 4.85 19.55 10.98
N SER A 172 5.62 18.55 10.54
CA SER A 172 6.53 17.82 11.42
C SER A 172 7.82 18.59 11.63
N ASN A 173 8.23 18.72 12.90
CA ASN A 173 9.47 19.38 13.33
C ASN A 173 10.55 18.36 13.72
N LEU A 174 10.69 17.24 12.98
CA LEU A 174 11.73 16.27 13.24
C LEU A 174 13.11 16.87 13.05
N THR A 175 13.96 16.68 14.03
CA THR A 175 15.38 16.98 13.92
C THR A 175 16.06 15.95 13.02
N ARG A 176 17.23 16.29 12.51
CA ARG A 176 18.02 15.36 11.71
C ARG A 176 18.36 14.09 12.48
N ALA A 177 18.74 14.24 13.75
CA ALA A 177 19.05 13.11 14.62
C ALA A 177 17.85 12.15 14.80
N GLU A 178 16.64 12.68 14.97
CA GLU A 178 15.42 11.87 15.06
C GLU A 178 15.08 11.16 13.75
N LEU A 179 15.32 11.84 12.62
CA LEU A 179 15.13 11.25 11.30
C LEU A 179 16.16 10.13 11.06
N ASP A 180 17.40 10.36 11.45
CA ASP A 180 18.47 9.35 11.29
C ASP A 180 18.25 8.14 12.21
N ALA A 181 17.69 8.35 13.40
CA ALA A 181 17.36 7.28 14.34
C ALA A 181 16.09 6.48 13.96
N ALA A 182 15.25 6.98 13.06
CA ALA A 182 14.04 6.30 12.63
C ALA A 182 14.37 5.15 11.69
N SER A 183 13.84 3.95 11.97
CA SER A 183 13.95 2.79 11.06
C SER A 183 12.96 2.91 9.89
N VAL A 184 11.78 3.50 10.15
CA VAL A 184 10.74 3.71 9.14
C VAL A 184 10.28 5.16 9.18
N VAL A 185 10.24 5.80 8.02
CA VAL A 185 9.75 7.17 7.84
C VAL A 185 8.52 7.13 6.94
N VAL A 186 7.42 7.69 7.41
CA VAL A 186 6.19 7.87 6.61
C VAL A 186 6.10 9.33 6.21
N ALA A 187 6.10 9.62 4.92
CA ALA A 187 6.23 10.99 4.42
C ALA A 187 5.24 11.30 3.30
N THR A 188 4.95 12.60 3.10
CA THR A 188 4.38 13.07 1.84
C THR A 188 5.47 13.22 0.78
N PRO A 189 5.12 13.08 -0.53
CA PRO A 189 6.10 13.19 -1.62
C PRO A 189 6.85 14.53 -1.59
N GLU A 190 6.14 15.63 -1.37
CA GLU A 190 6.71 16.98 -1.35
C GLU A 190 7.72 17.16 -0.23
N LYS A 191 7.38 16.66 0.98
CA LYS A 191 8.28 16.79 2.12
C LYS A 191 9.51 15.93 1.96
N TRP A 192 9.35 14.72 1.44
CA TRP A 192 10.47 13.83 1.15
C TRP A 192 11.44 14.46 0.14
N ASP A 193 10.92 15.02 -0.96
CA ASP A 193 11.72 15.71 -1.97
C ASP A 193 12.52 16.89 -1.37
N ILE A 194 11.88 17.74 -0.55
CA ILE A 194 12.55 18.88 0.11
C ILE A 194 13.71 18.41 1.00
N VAL A 195 13.49 17.37 1.81
CA VAL A 195 14.50 16.89 2.77
C VAL A 195 15.68 16.26 2.03
N THR A 196 15.43 15.47 0.99
CA THR A 196 16.49 14.81 0.23
C THR A 196 17.31 15.79 -0.61
N ARG A 197 16.70 16.84 -1.16
CA ARG A 197 17.42 17.89 -1.90
C ARG A 197 18.32 18.70 -0.98
N ARG A 198 17.87 19.06 0.23
CA ARG A 198 18.67 19.81 1.21
C ARG A 198 19.88 19.01 1.69
N ALA A 199 19.73 17.70 1.86
CA ALA A 199 20.84 16.84 2.27
C ALA A 199 21.97 16.73 1.21
N GLY A 200 21.68 17.03 -0.05
CA GLY A 200 22.68 17.06 -1.13
C GLY A 200 23.46 18.38 -1.24
N GLY A 201 22.97 19.47 -0.63
CA GLY A 201 23.59 20.81 -0.70
C GLY A 201 24.73 21.07 0.30
N ASP A 202 24.86 20.25 1.34
CA ASP A 202 25.90 20.38 2.36
C ASP A 202 27.20 19.60 2.03
N ARG A 203 27.36 19.17 0.78
CA ARG A 203 28.58 18.56 0.25
C ARG A 203 29.23 19.45 -0.84
N ALA A 204 29.41 20.72 -0.55
CA ALA A 204 30.26 21.62 -1.32
C ALA A 204 31.36 22.19 -0.38
#